data_5b0e141df98949dbb65fd0365e7ff8b4
#
_entry.id   5b0e141df98949dbb65fd0365e7ff8b4
#
_cell.length_a   1.000
_cell.length_b   1.000
_cell.length_c   1.000
_cell.angle_alpha   90.00
_cell.angle_beta   90.00
_cell.angle_gamma   90.00
#
_symmetry.space_group_name_H-M   'P 1'
#
loop_
_entity.id
_entity.type
_entity.pdbx_description
1 polymer ?
#
loop_
_entity_poly.entity_id
_entity_poly.type
_entity_poly.pdbx_seq_one_letter_code
_entity_poly.pdbx_strand_id
1 'polypeptide(L)'
;MTIETEWRDYDVVVVGSGGAGSHAAQAAARAGARVLIVSKDPIGCSDTKISEGLATVRESGSDDDSEELLSENLRMAGGDLPVTALTDAFAQDSKDAYDRYRVQGLRPAI
;
A
#
# COMPACT_ATOMS: atom_id res chain seq x y z
N MET A 1 -20.61 -33.54 9.05
CA MET A 1 -19.53 -33.05 8.16
C MET A 1 -18.26 -33.06 8.98
N THR A 2 -17.28 -33.82 8.56
CA THR A 2 -15.98 -33.84 9.23
C THR A 2 -15.13 -32.73 8.60
N ILE A 3 -14.68 -31.79 9.41
CA ILE A 3 -13.74 -30.76 8.93
C ILE A 3 -12.34 -31.36 9.06
N GLU A 4 -11.69 -31.55 7.93
CA GLU A 4 -10.29 -31.96 7.91
C GLU A 4 -9.45 -30.69 8.21
N THR A 5 -8.62 -30.77 9.26
CA THR A 5 -7.79 -29.65 9.72
C THR A 5 -6.36 -29.89 9.28
N GLU A 6 -5.82 -28.98 8.50
CA GLU A 6 -4.40 -28.97 8.11
C GLU A 6 -3.66 -27.83 8.85
N TRP A 7 -2.54 -28.17 9.45
CA TRP A 7 -1.68 -27.20 10.14
C TRP A 7 -0.48 -26.86 9.27
N ARG A 8 -0.22 -25.55 9.14
CA ARG A 8 0.95 -25.03 8.41
C ARG A 8 1.58 -23.91 9.20
N ASP A 9 2.91 -23.87 9.22
CA ASP A 9 3.67 -22.86 9.96
C ASP A 9 4.21 -21.80 9.00
N TYR A 10 3.95 -20.54 9.32
CA TYR A 10 4.47 -19.36 8.65
C TYR A 10 4.95 -18.34 9.67
N ASP A 11 5.89 -17.49 9.27
CA ASP A 11 6.41 -16.43 10.15
C ASP A 11 5.47 -15.22 10.16
N VAL A 12 4.78 -14.97 9.04
CA VAL A 12 3.80 -13.88 8.87
C VAL A 12 2.58 -14.39 8.11
N VAL A 13 1.40 -14.09 8.62
CA VAL A 13 0.14 -14.30 7.92
C VAL A 13 -0.49 -12.96 7.59
N VAL A 14 -0.71 -12.69 6.31
CA VAL A 14 -1.36 -11.47 5.82
C VAL A 14 -2.80 -11.80 5.39
N VAL A 15 -3.76 -11.12 5.97
CA VAL A 15 -5.18 -11.28 5.64
C VAL A 15 -5.59 -10.17 4.67
N GLY A 16 -5.89 -10.56 3.44
CA GLY A 16 -6.25 -9.68 2.35
C GLY A 16 -5.15 -9.51 1.30
N SER A 17 -5.53 -9.52 0.01
CA SER A 17 -4.62 -9.42 -1.14
C SER A 17 -4.75 -8.09 -1.91
N GLY A 18 -5.31 -7.07 -1.28
CA GLY A 18 -5.33 -5.70 -1.81
C GLY A 18 -3.96 -5.03 -1.74
N GLY A 19 -3.89 -3.74 -2.09
CA GLY A 19 -2.64 -2.98 -2.12
C GLY A 19 -1.85 -3.05 -0.80
N ALA A 20 -2.51 -2.81 0.32
CA ALA A 20 -1.85 -2.86 1.64
C ALA A 20 -1.33 -4.26 1.97
N GLY A 21 -2.15 -5.30 1.80
CA GLY A 21 -1.74 -6.68 2.09
C GLY A 21 -0.61 -7.16 1.18
N SER A 22 -0.67 -6.83 -0.10
CA SER A 22 0.39 -7.17 -1.06
C SER A 22 1.72 -6.51 -0.70
N HIS A 23 1.71 -5.25 -0.26
CA HIS A 23 2.91 -4.55 0.19
C HIS A 23 3.48 -5.13 1.49
N ALA A 24 2.61 -5.40 2.47
CA ALA A 24 3.01 -6.02 3.72
C ALA A 24 3.66 -7.39 3.48
N ALA A 25 3.06 -8.22 2.62
CA ALA A 25 3.60 -9.52 2.27
C ALA A 25 4.97 -9.42 1.56
N GLN A 26 5.12 -8.48 0.62
CA GLN A 26 6.38 -8.24 -0.05
C GLN A 26 7.47 -7.75 0.92
N ALA A 27 7.13 -6.85 1.83
CA ALA A 27 8.07 -6.34 2.82
C ALA A 27 8.55 -7.46 3.74
N ALA A 28 7.65 -8.28 4.26
CA ALA A 28 7.98 -9.42 5.11
C ALA A 28 8.84 -10.46 4.35
N ALA A 29 8.49 -10.79 3.12
CA ALA A 29 9.25 -11.73 2.30
C ALA A 29 10.67 -11.23 1.99
N ARG A 30 10.84 -9.93 1.72
CA ARG A 30 12.16 -9.31 1.53
C ARG A 30 13.02 -9.33 2.81
N ALA A 31 12.37 -9.31 3.97
CA ALA A 31 13.03 -9.48 5.25
C ALA A 31 13.38 -10.96 5.58
N GLY A 32 13.08 -11.89 4.66
CA GLY A 32 13.39 -13.31 4.80
C GLY A 32 12.32 -14.15 5.50
N ALA A 33 11.14 -13.57 5.79
CA ALA A 33 10.04 -14.28 6.41
C ALA A 33 9.32 -15.21 5.42
N ARG A 34 8.84 -16.35 5.91
CA ARG A 34 7.90 -17.20 5.19
C ARG A 34 6.51 -16.60 5.35
N VAL A 35 5.90 -16.18 4.26
CA VAL A 35 4.65 -15.43 4.27
C VAL A 35 3.52 -16.23 3.68
N LEU A 36 2.38 -16.25 4.37
CA LEU A 36 1.10 -16.72 3.84
C LEU A 36 0.18 -15.52 3.60
N ILE A 37 -0.40 -15.42 2.41
CA ILE A 37 -1.51 -14.50 2.14
C ILE A 37 -2.82 -15.30 2.14
N VAL A 38 -3.77 -14.86 2.92
CA VAL A 38 -5.13 -15.40 2.95
C VAL A 38 -6.08 -14.34 2.39
N SER A 39 -6.88 -14.71 1.40
CA SER A 39 -7.81 -13.80 0.74
C SER A 39 -9.16 -14.46 0.53
N LYS A 40 -10.24 -13.67 0.61
CA LYS A 40 -11.60 -14.13 0.34
C LYS A 40 -11.76 -14.54 -1.13
N ASP A 41 -11.20 -13.72 -2.03
CA ASP A 41 -11.26 -13.90 -3.47
C ASP A 41 -9.87 -14.29 -4.03
N PRO A 42 -9.74 -14.70 -5.28
CA PRO A 42 -8.46 -14.98 -5.90
C PRO A 42 -7.47 -13.81 -5.74
N ILE A 43 -6.19 -14.13 -5.61
CA ILE A 43 -5.13 -13.13 -5.44
C ILE A 43 -5.20 -12.04 -6.52
N GLY A 44 -5.17 -10.80 -6.10
CA GLY A 44 -5.29 -9.64 -6.97
C GLY A 44 -6.73 -9.20 -7.28
N CYS A 45 -7.75 -9.93 -6.81
CA CYS A 45 -9.13 -9.46 -6.85
C CYS A 45 -9.37 -8.56 -5.64
N SER A 46 -9.34 -7.25 -5.83
CA SER A 46 -9.52 -6.25 -4.77
C SER A 46 -9.90 -4.90 -5.36
N ASP A 47 -10.36 -3.98 -4.53
CA ASP A 47 -10.65 -2.60 -4.94
C ASP A 47 -9.41 -1.89 -5.52
N THR A 48 -8.22 -2.27 -5.07
CA THR A 48 -6.96 -1.76 -5.64
C THR A 48 -6.83 -2.07 -7.12
N LYS A 49 -7.34 -3.21 -7.60
CA LYS A 49 -7.30 -3.59 -9.02
C LYS A 49 -8.14 -2.67 -9.91
N ILE A 50 -9.21 -2.11 -9.35
CA ILE A 50 -10.12 -1.20 -10.07
C ILE A 50 -9.82 0.28 -9.80
N SER A 51 -8.77 0.57 -9.06
CA SER A 51 -8.29 1.93 -8.82
C SER A 51 -7.78 2.54 -10.14
N GLU A 52 -8.26 3.74 -10.47
CA GLU A 52 -7.99 4.39 -11.76
C GLU A 52 -6.71 5.22 -11.76
N GLY A 53 -6.15 5.54 -10.59
CA GLY A 53 -4.99 6.42 -10.55
C GLY A 53 -4.26 6.47 -9.22
N LEU A 54 -3.10 7.10 -9.28
CA LEU A 54 -2.24 7.44 -8.17
C LEU A 54 -1.95 8.94 -8.31
N ALA A 55 -2.63 9.76 -7.50
CA ALA A 55 -2.61 11.22 -7.68
C ALA A 55 -1.94 11.98 -6.52
N THR A 56 -1.53 11.28 -5.48
CA THR A 56 -0.99 11.88 -4.25
C THR A 56 0.44 11.44 -4.03
N VAL A 57 1.35 11.92 -4.89
CA VAL A 57 2.79 11.68 -4.76
C VAL A 57 3.47 13.01 -4.62
N ARG A 58 4.23 13.23 -3.55
CA ARG A 58 4.99 14.45 -3.35
C ARG A 58 6.02 14.67 -4.47
N GLU A 59 6.34 15.91 -4.74
CA GLU A 59 7.34 16.32 -5.73
C GLU A 59 7.05 15.82 -7.16
N SER A 60 5.77 15.58 -7.48
CA SER A 60 5.37 15.12 -8.81
C SER A 60 4.66 16.21 -9.64
N GLY A 61 4.21 17.29 -9.02
CA GLY A 61 3.36 18.30 -9.65
C GLY A 61 4.00 19.68 -9.82
N SER A 62 4.82 20.12 -8.88
CA SER A 62 5.49 21.43 -8.94
C SER A 62 6.76 21.45 -8.11
N ASP A 63 7.61 22.46 -8.38
CA ASP A 63 8.87 22.67 -7.63
C ASP A 63 8.64 23.15 -6.19
N ASP A 64 7.41 23.63 -5.88
CA ASP A 64 7.02 24.14 -4.55
C ASP A 64 6.38 23.06 -3.67
N ASP A 65 6.34 21.84 -4.11
CA ASP A 65 5.75 20.71 -3.36
C ASP A 65 6.68 20.23 -2.23
N SER A 66 6.08 19.77 -1.13
CA SER A 66 6.81 19.24 0.02
C SER A 66 6.03 18.16 0.76
N GLU A 67 6.72 17.42 1.65
CA GLU A 67 6.08 16.43 2.51
C GLU A 67 5.03 17.10 3.42
N GLU A 68 5.35 18.25 3.98
CA GLU A 68 4.46 19.01 4.84
C GLU A 68 3.21 19.46 4.10
N LEU A 69 3.37 19.99 2.89
CA LEU A 69 2.25 20.43 2.06
C LEU A 69 1.33 19.27 1.69
N LEU A 70 1.90 18.11 1.31
CA LEU A 70 1.10 16.93 1.00
C LEU A 70 0.36 16.43 2.24
N SER A 71 1.01 16.33 3.40
CA SER A 71 0.38 15.91 4.64
C SER A 71 -0.76 16.86 5.05
N GLU A 72 -0.54 18.19 4.96
CA GLU A 72 -1.55 19.19 5.26
C GLU A 72 -2.75 19.08 4.32
N ASN A 73 -2.53 18.96 3.02
CA ASN A 73 -3.58 18.79 2.03
C ASN A 73 -4.43 17.53 2.29
N LEU A 74 -3.81 16.42 2.68
CA LEU A 74 -4.51 15.20 3.05
C LEU A 74 -5.39 15.40 4.30
N ARG A 75 -4.89 16.11 5.31
CA ARG A 75 -5.68 16.45 6.50
C ARG A 75 -6.86 17.35 6.17
N MET A 76 -6.64 18.40 5.39
CA MET A 76 -7.69 19.32 4.96
C MET A 76 -8.77 18.60 4.12
N ALA A 77 -8.37 17.75 3.18
CA ALA A 77 -9.30 16.95 2.37
C ALA A 77 -10.13 15.98 3.21
N GLY A 78 -9.58 15.49 4.32
CA GLY A 78 -10.27 14.64 5.27
C GLY A 78 -11.05 15.41 6.36
N GLY A 79 -11.18 16.75 6.26
CA GLY A 79 -11.89 17.57 7.24
C GLY A 79 -11.26 17.56 8.63
N ASP A 80 -9.95 17.53 8.71
CA ASP A 80 -9.14 17.42 9.92
C ASP A 80 -9.43 16.19 10.80
N LEU A 81 -10.11 15.17 10.23
CA LEU A 81 -10.34 13.88 10.89
C LEU A 81 -9.15 12.91 10.81
N PRO A 82 -8.27 12.97 9.77
CA PRO A 82 -7.15 12.06 9.67
C PRO A 82 -6.17 12.17 10.84
N VAL A 83 -5.56 11.03 11.18
CA VAL A 83 -4.47 10.99 12.17
C VAL A 83 -3.22 11.59 11.53
N THR A 84 -2.70 12.69 12.06
CA THR A 84 -1.56 13.44 11.52
C THR A 84 -0.34 12.56 11.28
N ALA A 85 0.00 11.67 12.22
CA ALA A 85 1.14 10.76 12.06
C ALA A 85 1.01 9.83 10.83
N LEU A 86 -0.21 9.51 10.40
CA LEU A 86 -0.44 8.68 9.20
C LEU A 86 -0.33 9.50 7.92
N THR A 87 -0.80 10.76 7.92
CA THR A 87 -0.65 11.65 6.77
C THR A 87 0.82 12.03 6.56
N ASP A 88 1.56 12.24 7.65
CA ASP A 88 3.00 12.50 7.59
C ASP A 88 3.76 11.30 7.03
N ALA A 89 3.51 10.10 7.54
CA ALA A 89 4.11 8.87 7.02
C ALA A 89 3.77 8.63 5.55
N PHE A 90 2.52 8.88 5.15
CA PHE A 90 2.12 8.78 3.75
C PHE A 90 2.90 9.75 2.86
N ALA A 91 3.00 11.02 3.26
CA ALA A 91 3.72 12.04 2.51
C ALA A 91 5.21 11.69 2.40
N GLN A 92 5.83 11.25 3.49
CA GLN A 92 7.23 10.85 3.54
C GLN A 92 7.53 9.68 2.60
N ASP A 93 6.69 8.63 2.62
CA ASP A 93 6.96 7.38 1.90
C ASP A 93 6.42 7.38 0.45
N SER A 94 5.62 8.37 0.06
CA SER A 94 4.89 8.37 -1.22
C SER A 94 5.80 8.27 -2.44
N LYS A 95 6.91 8.98 -2.45
CA LYS A 95 7.85 8.99 -3.57
C LYS A 95 8.57 7.65 -3.71
N ASP A 96 9.05 7.09 -2.61
CA ASP A 96 9.71 5.78 -2.61
C ASP A 96 8.76 4.66 -3.05
N ALA A 97 7.48 4.73 -2.62
CA ALA A 97 6.46 3.81 -3.05
C ALA A 97 6.22 3.93 -4.58
N TYR A 98 6.12 5.15 -5.10
CA TYR A 98 5.95 5.40 -6.53
C TYR A 98 7.13 4.88 -7.36
N ASP A 99 8.37 5.13 -6.94
CA ASP A 99 9.56 4.66 -7.63
C ASP A 99 9.64 3.13 -7.66
N ARG A 100 9.23 2.47 -6.59
CA ARG A 100 9.10 0.99 -6.57
C ARG A 100 8.07 0.48 -7.57
N TYR A 101 6.93 1.15 -7.71
CA TYR A 101 5.93 0.79 -8.72
C TYR A 101 6.49 0.94 -10.14
N ARG A 102 7.25 1.99 -10.42
CA ARG A 102 7.88 2.18 -11.72
C ARG A 102 8.84 1.05 -12.06
N VAL A 103 9.65 0.62 -11.09
CA VAL A 103 10.55 -0.55 -11.26
C VAL A 103 9.77 -1.83 -11.54
N GLN A 104 8.56 -1.98 -10.98
CA GLN A 104 7.67 -3.11 -11.21
C GLN A 104 6.87 -3.01 -12.52
N GLY A 105 7.06 -1.96 -13.30
CA GLY A 105 6.47 -1.80 -14.62
C GLY A 105 5.27 -0.86 -14.70
N LEU A 106 4.93 -0.14 -13.62
CA LEU A 106 3.94 0.93 -13.69
C LEU A 106 4.44 2.02 -14.64
N ARG A 107 3.64 2.34 -15.63
CA ARG A 107 3.89 3.45 -16.56
C ARG A 107 2.78 4.48 -16.35
N PRO A 108 3.03 5.55 -15.57
CA PRO A 108 2.05 6.60 -15.43
C PRO A 108 1.81 7.26 -16.80
N ALA A 109 0.56 7.56 -17.09
CA ALA A 109 0.22 8.48 -18.16
C ALA A 109 0.53 9.89 -17.65
N ILE A 110 1.49 10.53 -18.26
CA ILE A 110 1.82 11.94 -18.01
C ILE A 110 1.03 12.78 -19.02
#